data_62a920086098050dd8e465b6aca03d0d
#
_entry.id   62a920086098050dd8e465b6aca03d0d
#
_cell.length_a   1.000
_cell.length_b   1.000
_cell.length_c   1.000
_cell.angle_alpha   90.00
_cell.angle_beta   90.00
_cell.angle_gamma   90.00
#
_symmetry.space_group_name_H-M   'P 1'
#
loop_
_entity.id
_entity.type
_entity.pdbx_description
1 polymer ?
#
loop_
_entity_poly.entity_id
_entity_poly.type
_entity_poly.pdbx_seq_one_letter_code
_entity_poly.pdbx_strand_id
1 'polypeptide(L)'
;MRRLLPALLAGMLLLAGCSSSEADAASVTSAETSYAGASEAEQETQDVTLAETVLFDQDGIRITATGLSTDSLFGPELNLLVENDSAQNIVVQPNYCMVNGYMMTDLLYSDLAPHSHAVDTLTLLGSELEDNHIDTVTDAELSLQITDADYYQTIDSTVPITLHF
;
A
#
# COMPACT_ATOMS: atom_id res chain seq x y z
N MET A 1 14.11 -39.39 35.63
CA MET A 1 13.07 -39.25 36.70
C MET A 1 11.91 -38.50 36.04
N ARG A 2 10.86 -39.23 35.64
CA ARG A 2 9.58 -39.34 36.33
C ARG A 2 8.98 -37.98 36.65
N ARG A 3 7.83 -37.54 36.18
CA ARG A 3 6.45 -38.01 35.91
C ARG A 3 5.65 -36.77 35.56
N LEU A 4 4.53 -36.63 35.00
CA LEU A 4 3.32 -37.34 34.61
C LEU A 4 2.35 -36.27 34.01
N LEU A 5 1.64 -36.58 32.96
CA LEU A 5 0.31 -36.04 32.65
C LEU A 5 -0.71 -36.48 33.72
N PRO A 6 -1.85 -35.84 33.90
CA PRO A 6 -3.02 -35.96 33.02
C PRO A 6 -3.90 -34.66 33.03
N ALA A 7 -5.03 -34.45 32.49
CA ALA A 7 -6.12 -35.17 31.89
C ALA A 7 -7.14 -34.18 31.30
N LEU A 8 -7.80 -34.60 30.26
CA LEU A 8 -9.17 -34.35 29.79
C LEU A 8 -10.13 -33.51 30.64
N LEU A 9 -10.89 -32.62 29.98
CA LEU A 9 -12.33 -32.55 30.18
C LEU A 9 -13.07 -32.15 28.88
N ALA A 10 -13.90 -33.06 28.42
CA ALA A 10 -14.90 -32.88 27.37
C ALA A 10 -16.12 -32.18 27.94
N GLY A 11 -16.72 -31.27 27.22
CA GLY A 11 -17.99 -30.64 27.53
C GLY A 11 -18.84 -30.46 26.28
N MET A 12 -19.64 -31.45 25.98
CA MET A 12 -20.66 -31.50 24.94
C MET A 12 -21.96 -30.93 25.49
N LEU A 13 -22.53 -29.89 24.90
CA LEU A 13 -23.92 -29.49 25.17
C LEU A 13 -24.66 -29.25 23.86
N LEU A 14 -25.51 -30.23 23.51
CA LEU A 14 -26.56 -30.18 22.52
C LEU A 14 -27.78 -29.51 23.14
N LEU A 15 -28.38 -28.56 22.47
CA LEU A 15 -29.78 -28.20 22.69
C LEU A 15 -30.46 -27.97 21.32
N ALA A 16 -31.27 -28.95 20.92
CA ALA A 16 -32.25 -28.86 19.88
C ALA A 16 -33.50 -28.15 20.46
N GLY A 17 -34.10 -27.29 19.65
CA GLY A 17 -35.41 -26.71 19.92
C GLY A 17 -36.11 -26.38 18.60
N CYS A 18 -36.86 -27.30 18.08
CA CYS A 18 -37.92 -27.08 17.10
C CYS A 18 -39.10 -26.37 17.75
N SER A 19 -39.68 -25.38 17.13
CA SER A 19 -41.11 -25.10 17.23
C SER A 19 -41.57 -24.39 15.97
N SER A 20 -42.42 -25.06 15.25
CA SER A 20 -43.26 -24.63 14.13
C SER A 20 -44.47 -23.87 14.65
N SER A 21 -44.86 -22.78 13.99
CA SER A 21 -46.22 -22.26 14.02
C SER A 21 -46.53 -21.54 12.72
N GLU A 22 -47.63 -21.99 12.09
CA GLU A 22 -48.16 -21.57 10.80
C GLU A 22 -48.91 -20.24 10.88
N ALA A 23 -48.95 -19.57 9.71
CA ALA A 23 -50.00 -18.76 9.10
C ALA A 23 -50.42 -17.44 9.79
N ASP A 24 -50.18 -16.31 9.12
CA ASP A 24 -51.30 -15.54 8.57
C ASP A 24 -50.87 -14.67 7.39
N ALA A 25 -51.67 -14.67 6.35
CA ALA A 25 -51.49 -13.90 5.14
C ALA A 25 -52.02 -12.46 5.35
N ALA A 26 -51.16 -11.47 5.26
CA ALA A 26 -51.59 -10.10 5.03
C ALA A 26 -50.83 -9.50 3.85
N SER A 27 -51.55 -9.36 2.75
CA SER A 27 -51.20 -8.60 1.57
C SER A 27 -50.83 -7.17 1.97
N VAL A 28 -49.59 -6.73 1.73
CA VAL A 28 -49.22 -5.34 1.75
C VAL A 28 -48.56 -5.00 0.43
N THR A 29 -49.24 -4.11 -0.27
CA THR A 29 -48.97 -3.46 -1.53
C THR A 29 -47.52 -3.02 -1.65
N SER A 30 -46.85 -3.43 -2.73
CA SER A 30 -45.56 -2.94 -3.19
C SER A 30 -45.64 -1.45 -3.47
N ALA A 31 -44.96 -0.67 -2.66
CA ALA A 31 -44.56 0.65 -3.08
C ALA A 31 -43.18 0.52 -3.75
N GLU A 32 -43.19 0.57 -5.08
CA GLU A 32 -41.98 0.78 -5.86
C GLU A 32 -41.40 2.14 -5.54
N THR A 33 -40.42 2.20 -4.65
CA THR A 33 -39.54 3.35 -4.55
C THR A 33 -38.51 3.22 -5.65
N SER A 34 -38.73 3.90 -6.77
CA SER A 34 -37.73 4.06 -7.81
C SER A 34 -36.57 4.87 -7.21
N TYR A 35 -35.49 4.19 -6.88
CA TYR A 35 -34.20 4.83 -6.69
C TYR A 35 -33.76 5.31 -8.07
N ALA A 36 -33.90 6.62 -8.28
CA ALA A 36 -33.26 7.31 -9.38
C ALA A 36 -31.75 7.04 -9.28
N GLY A 37 -31.19 6.48 -10.34
CA GLY A 37 -29.78 6.18 -10.43
C GLY A 37 -28.94 7.40 -10.10
N ALA A 38 -28.13 7.28 -9.05
CA ALA A 38 -26.96 8.10 -8.93
C ALA A 38 -26.08 7.69 -10.12
N SER A 39 -25.90 8.61 -11.06
CA SER A 39 -24.87 8.56 -12.05
C SER A 39 -23.54 8.39 -11.29
N GLU A 40 -22.96 7.21 -11.31
CA GLU A 40 -21.56 7.03 -11.04
C GLU A 40 -20.85 7.91 -12.07
N ALA A 41 -20.39 9.06 -11.62
CA ALA A 41 -19.36 9.76 -12.35
C ALA A 41 -18.16 8.83 -12.37
N GLU A 42 -17.88 8.24 -13.53
CA GLU A 42 -16.59 7.63 -13.80
C GLU A 42 -15.57 8.75 -13.57
N GLN A 43 -14.92 8.75 -12.39
CA GLN A 43 -13.70 9.49 -12.19
C GLN A 43 -12.68 8.86 -13.13
N GLU A 44 -12.38 9.57 -14.21
CA GLU A 44 -11.24 9.25 -15.03
C GLU A 44 -10.02 9.32 -14.12
N THR A 45 -9.47 8.16 -13.77
CA THR A 45 -8.19 8.02 -13.08
C THR A 45 -7.13 8.67 -13.97
N GLN A 46 -6.67 9.83 -13.57
CA GLN A 46 -5.55 10.48 -14.26
C GLN A 46 -4.26 9.89 -13.69
N ASP A 47 -3.89 8.71 -14.19
CA ASP A 47 -2.53 8.24 -14.04
C ASP A 47 -1.61 9.16 -14.84
N VAL A 48 -0.79 9.93 -14.16
CA VAL A 48 0.25 10.70 -14.82
C VAL A 48 1.34 9.72 -15.22
N THR A 49 1.46 9.49 -16.53
CA THR A 49 2.44 8.56 -17.08
C THR A 49 3.83 9.15 -16.94
N LEU A 50 4.55 8.77 -15.89
CA LEU A 50 5.98 8.98 -15.79
C LEU A 50 6.68 8.01 -16.75
N ALA A 51 7.65 8.47 -17.54
CA ALA A 51 8.54 7.56 -18.23
C ALA A 51 9.32 6.73 -17.18
N GLU A 52 9.39 5.41 -17.36
CA GLU A 52 10.16 4.56 -16.45
C GLU A 52 11.54 5.15 -16.19
N THR A 53 11.83 5.47 -14.93
CA THR A 53 13.07 6.12 -14.51
C THR A 53 13.79 5.25 -13.52
N VAL A 54 15.01 4.82 -13.86
CA VAL A 54 15.85 4.03 -12.95
C VAL A 54 16.41 4.95 -11.88
N LEU A 55 16.06 4.67 -10.62
CA LEU A 55 16.52 5.40 -9.45
C LEU A 55 17.81 4.82 -8.88
N PHE A 56 17.98 3.50 -9.00
CA PHE A 56 19.16 2.76 -8.52
C PHE A 56 19.38 1.52 -9.38
N ASP A 57 20.65 1.17 -9.67
CA ASP A 57 21.02 -0.05 -10.40
C ASP A 57 22.48 -0.41 -10.08
N GLN A 58 22.71 -1.06 -8.94
CA GLN A 58 24.02 -1.51 -8.49
C GLN A 58 23.91 -2.79 -7.65
N ASP A 59 24.96 -3.60 -7.63
CA ASP A 59 25.14 -4.79 -6.78
C ASP A 59 23.98 -5.81 -6.83
N GLY A 60 23.29 -5.90 -7.97
CA GLY A 60 22.14 -6.77 -8.16
C GLY A 60 20.84 -6.22 -7.55
N ILE A 61 20.81 -4.94 -7.18
CA ILE A 61 19.60 -4.26 -6.72
C ILE A 61 19.24 -3.19 -7.74
N ARG A 62 17.97 -3.20 -8.17
CA ARG A 62 17.45 -2.20 -9.10
C ARG A 62 16.13 -1.63 -8.58
N ILE A 63 15.99 -0.33 -8.65
CA ILE A 63 14.78 0.40 -8.29
C ILE A 63 14.37 1.29 -9.45
N THR A 64 13.15 1.13 -9.92
CA THR A 64 12.60 1.89 -11.06
C THR A 64 11.30 2.56 -10.66
N ALA A 65 11.20 3.88 -10.87
CA ALA A 65 9.92 4.59 -10.80
C ALA A 65 9.15 4.35 -12.10
N THR A 66 7.88 3.94 -12.00
CA THR A 66 7.08 3.51 -13.15
C THR A 66 5.87 4.41 -13.43
N GLY A 67 5.47 5.26 -12.48
CA GLY A 67 4.34 6.17 -12.64
C GLY A 67 3.93 6.87 -11.36
N LEU A 68 3.00 7.80 -11.46
CA LEU A 68 2.35 8.46 -10.34
C LEU A 68 0.84 8.22 -10.43
N SER A 69 0.29 7.52 -9.44
CA SER A 69 -1.16 7.31 -9.29
C SER A 69 -1.74 8.42 -8.40
N THR A 70 -2.86 9.02 -8.80
CA THR A 70 -3.46 10.16 -8.08
C THR A 70 -4.79 9.84 -7.41
N ASP A 71 -5.30 8.62 -7.56
CA ASP A 71 -6.61 8.16 -7.08
C ASP A 71 -6.55 7.42 -5.73
N SER A 72 -5.42 7.45 -5.04
CA SER A 72 -5.26 6.79 -3.74
C SER A 72 -5.96 7.57 -2.61
N LEU A 73 -6.46 6.84 -1.62
CA LEU A 73 -7.17 7.38 -0.45
C LEU A 73 -6.29 8.29 0.42
N PHE A 74 -4.98 8.07 0.44
CA PHE A 74 -4.06 8.79 1.32
C PHE A 74 -3.30 9.91 0.62
N GLY A 75 -3.40 10.01 -0.68
CA GLY A 75 -2.70 10.98 -1.53
C GLY A 75 -2.02 10.32 -2.73
N PRO A 76 -1.34 11.09 -3.58
CA PRO A 76 -0.64 10.55 -4.73
C PRO A 76 0.41 9.51 -4.34
N GLU A 77 0.57 8.49 -5.18
CA GLU A 77 1.49 7.37 -4.96
C GLU A 77 2.47 7.23 -6.12
N LEU A 78 3.76 7.38 -5.82
CA LEU A 78 4.82 7.05 -6.76
C LEU A 78 4.99 5.54 -6.82
N ASN A 79 4.71 4.94 -7.96
CA ASN A 79 4.82 3.51 -8.18
C ASN A 79 6.28 3.12 -8.42
N LEU A 80 6.75 2.10 -7.71
CA LEU A 80 8.11 1.61 -7.75
C LEU A 80 8.13 0.11 -8.08
N LEU A 81 9.02 -0.28 -8.97
CA LEU A 81 9.45 -1.66 -9.11
C LEU A 81 10.80 -1.80 -8.42
N VAL A 82 10.87 -2.67 -7.43
CA VAL A 82 12.10 -3.00 -6.70
C VAL A 82 12.50 -4.42 -7.03
N GLU A 83 13.70 -4.62 -7.52
CA GLU A 83 14.27 -5.90 -7.92
C GLU A 83 15.52 -6.16 -7.07
N ASN A 84 15.56 -7.31 -6.39
CA ASN A 84 16.67 -7.75 -5.57
C ASN A 84 17.23 -9.06 -6.11
N ASP A 85 18.21 -8.99 -6.99
CA ASP A 85 18.97 -10.14 -7.50
C ASP A 85 20.20 -10.45 -6.64
N SER A 86 20.42 -9.71 -5.55
CA SER A 86 21.51 -9.95 -4.60
C SER A 86 21.26 -11.20 -3.74
N ALA A 87 22.25 -11.58 -2.97
CA ALA A 87 22.15 -12.70 -2.01
C ALA A 87 21.72 -12.25 -0.59
N GLN A 88 21.35 -11.00 -0.41
CA GLN A 88 21.00 -10.40 0.89
C GLN A 88 19.52 -10.08 0.99
N ASN A 89 18.95 -10.14 2.21
CA ASN A 89 17.67 -9.53 2.50
C ASN A 89 17.87 -8.02 2.57
N ILE A 90 17.04 -7.26 1.85
CA ILE A 90 17.15 -5.80 1.82
C ILE A 90 15.86 -5.12 2.25
N VAL A 91 15.99 -3.94 2.83
CA VAL A 91 14.90 -2.98 3.02
C VAL A 91 15.20 -1.72 2.25
N VAL A 92 14.22 -1.26 1.46
CA VAL A 92 14.25 0.04 0.78
C VAL A 92 13.31 0.98 1.49
N GLN A 93 13.81 2.16 1.84
CA GLN A 93 13.03 3.22 2.50
C GLN A 93 13.55 4.61 2.08
N PRO A 94 12.73 5.66 2.19
CA PRO A 94 13.20 7.00 1.86
C PRO A 94 14.21 7.51 2.89
N ASN A 95 15.21 8.28 2.40
CA ASN A 95 15.98 9.18 3.24
C ASN A 95 15.26 10.52 3.39
N TYR A 96 14.70 11.00 2.30
CA TYR A 96 13.82 12.15 2.24
C TYR A 96 13.05 12.19 0.92
N CYS A 97 11.96 12.95 0.94
CA CYS A 97 11.19 13.31 -0.23
C CYS A 97 10.82 14.81 -0.17
N MET A 98 10.97 15.51 -1.29
CA MET A 98 10.47 16.86 -1.47
C MET A 98 9.50 16.87 -2.67
N VAL A 99 8.38 17.56 -2.52
CA VAL A 99 7.40 17.75 -3.60
C VAL A 99 7.26 19.24 -3.86
N ASN A 100 7.45 19.67 -5.11
CA ASN A 100 7.41 21.08 -5.50
C ASN A 100 8.28 21.98 -4.57
N GLY A 101 9.39 21.42 -4.06
CA GLY A 101 10.32 22.13 -3.15
C GLY A 101 9.94 22.10 -1.66
N TYR A 102 8.86 21.42 -1.27
CA TYR A 102 8.49 21.24 0.14
C TYR A 102 8.89 19.85 0.65
N MET A 103 9.51 19.80 1.81
CA MET A 103 9.79 18.53 2.50
C MET A 103 8.48 17.88 2.90
N MET A 104 8.34 16.61 2.56
CA MET A 104 7.12 15.82 2.83
C MET A 104 7.46 14.62 3.73
N THR A 105 6.48 14.21 4.52
CA THR A 105 6.48 12.87 5.11
C THR A 105 6.10 11.87 4.01
N ASP A 106 6.90 10.88 3.84
CA ASP A 106 6.71 9.83 2.86
C ASP A 106 6.53 8.46 3.55
N LEU A 107 5.76 7.59 2.91
CA LEU A 107 5.50 6.26 3.42
C LEU A 107 5.94 5.24 2.35
N LEU A 108 7.08 4.63 2.60
CA LEU A 108 7.59 3.48 1.86
C LEU A 108 8.39 2.60 2.82
N TYR A 109 8.09 1.32 2.81
CA TYR A 109 8.89 0.29 3.47
C TYR A 109 8.80 -0.99 2.66
N SER A 110 9.80 -1.25 1.85
CA SER A 110 9.85 -2.39 0.95
C SER A 110 10.89 -3.38 1.45
N ASP A 111 10.45 -4.55 1.90
CA ASP A 111 11.30 -5.64 2.43
C ASP A 111 11.36 -6.78 1.41
N LEU A 112 12.55 -7.08 0.91
CA LEU A 112 12.75 -8.06 -0.15
C LEU A 112 13.77 -9.13 0.26
N ALA A 113 13.34 -10.38 0.09
CA ALA A 113 14.27 -11.53 0.16
C ALA A 113 15.24 -11.55 -1.03
N PRO A 114 16.35 -12.32 -0.93
CA PRO A 114 17.24 -12.55 -2.05
C PRO A 114 16.49 -13.09 -3.27
N HIS A 115 16.87 -12.62 -4.46
CA HIS A 115 16.33 -13.06 -5.75
C HIS A 115 14.80 -12.89 -5.87
N SER A 116 14.28 -11.80 -5.32
CA SER A 116 12.87 -11.44 -5.39
C SER A 116 12.66 -10.02 -5.93
N HIS A 117 11.42 -9.70 -6.28
CA HIS A 117 11.02 -8.37 -6.69
C HIS A 117 9.64 -8.03 -6.12
N ALA A 118 9.41 -6.74 -5.95
CA ALA A 118 8.14 -6.19 -5.47
C ALA A 118 7.72 -4.98 -6.31
N VAL A 119 6.41 -4.84 -6.49
CA VAL A 119 5.80 -3.58 -6.89
C VAL A 119 5.30 -2.93 -5.60
N ASP A 120 5.79 -1.74 -5.33
CA ASP A 120 5.49 -1.01 -4.11
C ASP A 120 5.21 0.47 -4.40
N THR A 121 4.75 1.22 -3.41
CA THR A 121 4.39 2.62 -3.59
C THR A 121 5.03 3.50 -2.51
N LEU A 122 5.51 4.67 -2.94
CA LEU A 122 5.86 5.75 -2.03
C LEU A 122 4.68 6.72 -1.99
N THR A 123 3.96 6.74 -0.87
CA THR A 123 2.78 7.57 -0.70
C THR A 123 3.17 8.98 -0.25
N LEU A 124 2.71 9.99 -0.99
CA LEU A 124 2.80 11.40 -0.65
C LEU A 124 1.52 11.80 0.10
N LEU A 125 1.63 12.13 1.39
CA LEU A 125 0.44 12.38 2.20
C LEU A 125 -0.38 13.58 1.69
N GLY A 126 -1.61 13.32 1.27
CA GLY A 126 -2.54 14.32 0.75
C GLY A 126 -2.81 15.47 1.73
N SER A 127 -2.87 15.18 3.03
CA SER A 127 -3.01 16.21 4.06
C SER A 127 -1.83 17.19 4.10
N GLU A 128 -0.61 16.72 3.87
CA GLU A 128 0.55 17.60 3.81
C GLU A 128 0.60 18.41 2.51
N LEU A 129 0.12 17.85 1.40
CA LEU A 129 -0.05 18.58 0.14
C LEU A 129 -1.05 19.73 0.33
N GLU A 130 -2.19 19.47 0.99
CA GLU A 130 -3.19 20.49 1.31
C GLU A 130 -2.62 21.58 2.23
N ASP A 131 -1.90 21.21 3.30
CA ASP A 131 -1.29 22.14 4.25
C ASP A 131 -0.24 23.06 3.58
N ASN A 132 0.46 22.55 2.58
CA ASN A 132 1.46 23.29 1.80
C ASN A 132 0.86 23.96 0.54
N HIS A 133 -0.46 23.90 0.34
CA HIS A 133 -1.18 24.47 -0.81
C HIS A 133 -0.68 23.94 -2.16
N ILE A 134 -0.36 22.65 -2.21
CA ILE A 134 0.07 21.94 -3.41
C ILE A 134 -1.14 21.24 -4.02
N ASP A 135 -1.77 21.87 -5.01
CA ASP A 135 -2.91 21.30 -5.72
C ASP A 135 -2.50 20.25 -6.78
N THR A 136 -1.28 20.36 -7.27
CA THR A 136 -0.75 19.45 -8.31
C THR A 136 0.72 19.15 -8.04
N VAL A 137 1.08 17.88 -8.06
CA VAL A 137 2.48 17.44 -8.00
C VAL A 137 3.09 17.63 -9.39
N THR A 138 4.08 18.50 -9.52
CA THR A 138 4.80 18.76 -10.76
C THR A 138 6.20 18.16 -10.76
N ASP A 139 6.80 18.07 -9.58
CA ASP A 139 8.09 17.45 -9.39
C ASP A 139 8.20 16.81 -8.00
N ALA A 140 8.95 15.74 -7.93
CA ALA A 140 9.36 15.12 -6.67
C ALA A 140 10.87 14.85 -6.70
N GLU A 141 11.59 15.38 -5.71
CA GLU A 141 12.98 15.04 -5.47
C GLU A 141 13.04 14.08 -4.29
N LEU A 142 13.68 12.93 -4.49
CA LEU A 142 13.79 11.90 -3.47
C LEU A 142 15.16 11.26 -3.43
N SER A 143 15.52 10.74 -2.28
CA SER A 143 16.65 9.86 -2.07
C SER A 143 16.19 8.64 -1.29
N LEU A 144 16.58 7.46 -1.74
CA LEU A 144 16.25 6.18 -1.11
C LEU A 144 17.48 5.62 -0.40
N GLN A 145 17.26 4.96 0.73
CA GLN A 145 18.25 4.20 1.46
C GLN A 145 17.97 2.71 1.29
N ILE A 146 19.01 1.95 1.04
CA ILE A 146 18.98 0.49 0.96
C ILE A 146 19.72 -0.05 2.17
N THR A 147 19.07 -0.88 2.95
CA THR A 147 19.58 -1.40 4.22
C THR A 147 19.56 -2.92 4.19
N ASP A 148 20.58 -3.55 4.76
CA ASP A 148 20.57 -4.98 5.08
C ASP A 148 19.50 -5.23 6.16
N ALA A 149 18.51 -6.07 5.84
CA ALA A 149 17.40 -6.34 6.74
C ALA A 149 17.82 -7.14 7.99
N ASP A 150 18.88 -7.96 7.87
CA ASP A 150 19.33 -8.83 8.96
C ASP A 150 20.21 -8.07 9.98
N TYR A 151 21.00 -7.11 9.50
CA TYR A 151 21.97 -6.37 10.32
C TYR A 151 21.62 -4.90 10.53
N TYR A 152 20.59 -4.38 9.87
CA TYR A 152 20.16 -2.97 9.92
C TYR A 152 21.29 -1.99 9.55
N GLN A 153 22.16 -2.38 8.64
CA GLN A 153 23.24 -1.55 8.14
C GLN A 153 22.91 -1.04 6.75
N THR A 154 23.18 0.25 6.53
CA THR A 154 23.04 0.82 5.19
C THR A 154 24.00 0.13 4.24
N ILE A 155 23.46 -0.46 3.18
CA ILE A 155 24.23 -1.04 2.07
C ILE A 155 24.62 0.10 1.13
N ASP A 156 23.63 0.90 0.70
CA ASP A 156 23.80 1.99 -0.22
C ASP A 156 22.68 3.03 -0.09
N SER A 157 22.80 4.13 -0.80
CA SER A 157 21.77 5.16 -0.92
C SER A 157 21.79 5.74 -2.33
N THR A 158 20.61 6.07 -2.86
CA THR A 158 20.55 6.81 -4.13
C THR A 158 21.12 8.22 -3.93
N VAL A 159 21.74 8.77 -4.98
CA VAL A 159 21.87 10.23 -5.06
C VAL A 159 20.47 10.84 -5.18
N PRO A 160 20.28 12.11 -4.77
CA PRO A 160 18.99 12.79 -5.01
C PRO A 160 18.60 12.77 -6.49
N ILE A 161 17.36 12.38 -6.76
CA ILE A 161 16.81 12.28 -8.10
C ILE A 161 15.53 13.10 -8.14
N THR A 162 15.40 13.96 -9.15
CA THR A 162 14.18 14.72 -9.41
C THR A 162 13.39 14.04 -10.51
N LEU A 163 12.13 13.71 -10.21
CA LEU A 163 11.13 13.23 -11.16
C LEU A 163 10.23 14.40 -11.55
N HIS A 164 9.87 14.49 -12.81
CA HIS A 164 8.94 15.51 -13.35
C HIS A 164 7.67 14.81 -13.86
N PHE A 165 6.51 15.37 -13.53
CA PHE A 165 5.19 14.81 -13.82
C PHE A 165 4.37 15.71 -14.76
#